data_381ef98a8f31b4c79cdbf961c673c085
#
_entry.id   381ef98a8f31b4c79cdbf961c673c085
#
_cell.length_a   1.000
_cell.length_b   1.000
_cell.length_c   1.000
_cell.angle_alpha   90.00
_cell.angle_beta   90.00
_cell.angle_gamma   90.00
#
_symmetry.space_group_name_H-M   'P 1'
#
loop_
_entity.id
_entity.type
_entity.pdbx_description
1 polymer ?
#
loop_
_entity_poly.entity_id
_entity_poly.type
_entity_poly.pdbx_seq_one_letter_code
_entity_poly.pdbx_strand_id
1 'polypeptide(L)'
;TTFDYIKGRPHAPEGEAWESALSYWKTLRSDDDAKFDAEIFLDAHSLSPFVTWGTNPGQGVPLDASVPSPETMNDPAERTSAERALAYMDLQAGTPMKKIKIDTVFLGSCTNGRIEDLRAAAAIIKGQKVAQGTRMMVVPGSARVRLQAESEGLDKIFLAAGAEWRSAGCSMCLGMNPDQLRPGERSASTSNRNFEGRQGKGGRTHLVSPLVAAATAIRGTLSSPADLLSSAEGVR
;
A
#
# COMPACT_ATOMS: atom_id res chain seq x y z
N THR A 1 -14.52 11.84 11.40
CA THR A 1 -13.58 11.50 10.28
C THR A 1 -14.29 11.59 8.93
N THR A 2 -15.39 10.83 8.67
CA THR A 2 -16.07 10.84 7.36
C THR A 2 -16.56 12.24 6.99
N PHE A 3 -17.25 12.93 7.90
CA PHE A 3 -17.75 14.28 7.66
C PHE A 3 -16.61 15.28 7.44
N ASP A 4 -15.53 15.19 8.20
CA ASP A 4 -14.35 16.05 8.03
C ASP A 4 -13.69 15.81 6.66
N TYR A 5 -13.67 14.55 6.20
CA TYR A 5 -13.11 14.19 4.91
C TYR A 5 -13.89 14.74 3.72
N ILE A 6 -15.24 14.75 3.78
CA ILE A 6 -16.08 15.21 2.66
C ILE A 6 -16.31 16.74 2.68
N LYS A 7 -16.16 17.41 3.83
CA LYS A 7 -16.37 18.86 3.97
C LYS A 7 -15.45 19.65 3.02
N GLY A 8 -16.03 20.54 2.24
CA GLY A 8 -15.30 21.39 1.29
C GLY A 8 -14.79 20.64 0.05
N ARG A 9 -15.16 19.38 -0.14
CA ARG A 9 -14.84 18.67 -1.38
C ARG A 9 -15.82 19.06 -2.49
N PRO A 10 -15.39 19.01 -3.76
CA PRO A 10 -16.27 19.26 -4.89
C PRO A 10 -17.49 18.35 -4.83
N HIS A 11 -18.65 18.93 -5.08
CA HIS A 11 -19.96 18.28 -4.98
C HIS A 11 -20.43 17.93 -3.56
N ALA A 12 -19.68 18.28 -2.51
CA ALA A 12 -20.23 18.30 -1.16
C ALA A 12 -21.22 19.45 -1.00
N PRO A 13 -22.28 19.31 -0.18
CA PRO A 13 -23.14 20.43 0.18
C PRO A 13 -22.34 21.55 0.85
N GLU A 14 -22.76 22.79 0.67
CA GLU A 14 -22.13 23.96 1.27
C GLU A 14 -23.15 24.80 2.07
N GLY A 15 -22.66 25.64 3.00
CA GLY A 15 -23.48 26.56 3.80
C GLY A 15 -24.59 25.82 4.56
N GLU A 16 -25.85 26.36 4.48
CA GLU A 16 -27.01 25.77 5.15
C GLU A 16 -27.34 24.35 4.68
N ALA A 17 -27.06 24.03 3.40
CA ALA A 17 -27.25 22.68 2.87
C ALA A 17 -26.29 21.67 3.52
N TRP A 18 -25.06 22.09 3.87
CA TRP A 18 -24.12 21.26 4.62
C TRP A 18 -24.63 20.96 6.04
N GLU A 19 -25.10 21.98 6.76
CA GLU A 19 -25.60 21.80 8.13
C GLU A 19 -26.86 20.91 8.16
N SER A 20 -27.75 21.07 7.19
CA SER A 20 -28.94 20.22 7.02
C SER A 20 -28.53 18.77 6.72
N ALA A 21 -27.62 18.56 5.78
CA ALA A 21 -27.12 17.23 5.43
C ALA A 21 -26.42 16.58 6.63
N LEU A 22 -25.56 17.30 7.34
CA LEU A 22 -24.85 16.81 8.51
C LEU A 22 -25.81 16.40 9.63
N SER A 23 -26.86 17.21 9.88
CA SER A 23 -27.92 16.87 10.84
C SER A 23 -28.62 15.58 10.46
N TYR A 24 -29.00 15.43 9.20
CA TYR A 24 -29.64 14.20 8.69
C TYR A 24 -28.69 13.01 8.76
N TRP A 25 -27.44 13.12 8.31
CA TRP A 25 -26.48 12.01 8.32
C TRP A 25 -26.18 11.46 9.71
N LYS A 26 -26.23 12.33 10.74
CA LYS A 26 -26.08 11.91 12.14
C LYS A 26 -27.23 11.00 12.63
N THR A 27 -28.38 11.02 11.98
CA THR A 27 -29.49 10.13 12.29
C THR A 27 -29.34 8.73 11.66
N LEU A 28 -28.45 8.58 10.66
CA LEU A 28 -28.22 7.33 9.94
C LEU A 28 -27.28 6.37 10.72
N ARG A 29 -27.66 6.09 11.95
CA ARG A 29 -26.98 5.10 12.80
C ARG A 29 -27.89 3.87 12.96
N SER A 30 -27.30 2.75 13.33
CA SER A 30 -28.09 1.56 13.69
C SER A 30 -29.06 1.87 14.83
N ASP A 31 -30.19 1.20 14.84
CA ASP A 31 -31.17 1.33 15.91
C ASP A 31 -30.56 0.90 17.25
N ASP A 32 -31.03 1.51 18.35
CA ASP A 32 -30.46 1.26 19.69
C ASP A 32 -30.70 -0.20 20.17
N ASP A 33 -31.66 -0.90 19.57
CA ASP A 33 -32.00 -2.33 19.83
C ASP A 33 -31.53 -3.27 18.73
N ALA A 34 -30.69 -2.78 17.79
CA ALA A 34 -30.10 -3.60 16.72
C ALA A 34 -29.31 -4.77 17.32
N LYS A 35 -29.57 -5.97 16.78
CA LYS A 35 -28.84 -7.19 17.15
C LYS A 35 -27.86 -7.54 16.04
N PHE A 36 -26.61 -7.75 16.42
CA PHE A 36 -25.54 -8.13 15.50
C PHE A 36 -25.14 -9.59 15.74
N ASP A 37 -24.87 -10.34 14.66
CA ASP A 37 -24.41 -11.73 14.76
C ASP A 37 -23.00 -11.83 15.37
N ALA A 38 -22.17 -10.80 15.16
CA ALA A 38 -20.84 -10.67 15.76
C ALA A 38 -20.44 -9.20 15.90
N GLU A 39 -19.79 -8.88 16.99
CA GLU A 39 -19.18 -7.57 17.22
C GLU A 39 -17.68 -7.74 17.39
N ILE A 40 -16.88 -6.95 16.65
CA ILE A 40 -15.42 -6.98 16.72
C ILE A 40 -14.94 -5.60 17.12
N PHE A 41 -14.19 -5.54 18.22
CA PHE A 41 -13.51 -4.34 18.65
C PHE A 41 -12.03 -4.41 18.29
N LEU A 42 -11.54 -3.40 17.57
CA LEU A 42 -10.14 -3.28 17.19
C LEU A 42 -9.60 -1.90 17.59
N ASP A 43 -8.61 -1.89 18.47
CA ASP A 43 -7.89 -0.66 18.80
C ASP A 43 -6.94 -0.31 17.66
N ALA A 44 -7.22 0.78 16.95
CA ALA A 44 -6.40 1.25 15.84
C ALA A 44 -4.96 1.63 16.26
N HIS A 45 -4.72 1.96 17.53
CA HIS A 45 -3.37 2.25 18.03
C HIS A 45 -2.48 1.01 18.13
N SER A 46 -3.07 -0.18 18.19
CA SER A 46 -2.35 -1.45 18.21
C SER A 46 -1.90 -1.92 16.83
N LEU A 47 -2.35 -1.26 15.75
CA LEU A 47 -2.03 -1.67 14.39
C LEU A 47 -0.59 -1.30 14.01
N SER A 48 0.18 -2.29 13.59
CA SER A 48 1.48 -2.12 12.95
C SER A 48 1.36 -2.20 11.42
N PRO A 49 2.35 -1.71 10.66
CA PRO A 49 2.40 -1.91 9.22
C PRO A 49 2.24 -3.39 8.86
N PHE A 50 1.31 -3.68 7.94
CA PHE A 50 0.95 -5.04 7.53
C PHE A 50 1.27 -5.24 6.05
N VAL A 51 1.85 -6.39 5.69
CA VAL A 51 2.28 -6.70 4.33
C VAL A 51 1.91 -8.14 3.96
N THR A 52 1.65 -8.41 2.69
CA THR A 52 1.38 -9.76 2.24
C THR A 52 2.67 -10.52 1.95
N TRP A 53 2.70 -11.81 2.33
CA TRP A 53 3.78 -12.74 2.01
C TRP A 53 3.41 -13.72 0.89
N GLY A 54 2.11 -13.86 0.60
CA GLY A 54 1.59 -14.82 -0.35
C GLY A 54 0.89 -14.18 -1.56
N THR A 55 -0.02 -14.93 -2.17
CA THR A 55 -0.66 -14.62 -3.46
C THR A 55 -2.12 -14.13 -3.32
N ASN A 56 -2.56 -13.79 -2.12
CA ASN A 56 -3.84 -13.16 -1.86
C ASN A 56 -3.76 -12.21 -0.66
N PRO A 57 -4.70 -11.24 -0.51
CA PRO A 57 -4.67 -10.27 0.58
C PRO A 57 -4.76 -10.87 1.98
N GLY A 58 -5.35 -12.07 2.14
CA GLY A 58 -5.46 -12.77 3.42
C GLY A 58 -4.14 -13.39 3.89
N GLN A 59 -3.19 -13.58 2.98
CA GLN A 59 -1.85 -14.10 3.30
C GLN A 59 -0.90 -12.95 3.67
N GLY A 60 -1.16 -12.31 4.79
CA GLY A 60 -0.40 -11.17 5.29
C GLY A 60 0.07 -11.37 6.73
N VAL A 61 1.08 -10.58 7.11
CA VAL A 61 1.66 -10.54 8.46
C VAL A 61 2.11 -9.11 8.79
N PRO A 62 2.30 -8.79 10.07
CA PRO A 62 3.02 -7.56 10.45
C PRO A 62 4.39 -7.51 9.78
N LEU A 63 4.83 -6.32 9.38
CA LEU A 63 6.11 -6.11 8.70
C LEU A 63 7.32 -6.57 9.55
N ASP A 64 7.19 -6.54 10.86
CA ASP A 64 8.22 -6.99 11.82
C ASP A 64 8.25 -8.51 12.00
N ALA A 65 7.28 -9.22 11.45
CA ALA A 65 7.19 -10.68 11.53
C ALA A 65 8.05 -11.37 10.44
N SER A 66 8.01 -12.68 10.45
CA SER A 66 8.61 -13.53 9.43
C SER A 66 7.53 -14.23 8.60
N VAL A 67 7.92 -14.70 7.44
CA VAL A 67 7.10 -15.55 6.56
C VAL A 67 6.61 -16.77 7.34
N PRO A 68 5.29 -17.02 7.43
CA PRO A 68 4.75 -18.15 8.20
C PRO A 68 5.20 -19.51 7.66
N SER A 69 5.28 -20.50 8.57
CA SER A 69 5.49 -21.89 8.17
C SER A 69 4.16 -22.58 7.89
N PRO A 70 3.97 -23.22 6.73
CA PRO A 70 2.79 -24.05 6.46
C PRO A 70 2.58 -25.16 7.50
N GLU A 71 3.66 -25.69 8.09
CA GLU A 71 3.62 -26.74 9.10
C GLU A 71 2.87 -26.33 10.38
N THR A 72 2.81 -25.02 10.67
CA THR A 72 2.10 -24.48 11.85
C THR A 72 0.60 -24.28 11.62
N MET A 73 0.11 -24.50 10.41
CA MET A 73 -1.30 -24.31 10.05
C MET A 73 -2.08 -25.59 10.33
N ASN A 74 -3.19 -25.45 11.06
CA ASN A 74 -4.02 -26.59 11.46
C ASN A 74 -4.93 -27.09 10.32
N ASP A 75 -5.44 -26.17 9.49
CA ASP A 75 -6.28 -26.52 8.34
C ASP A 75 -5.43 -27.04 7.17
N PRO A 76 -5.66 -28.28 6.68
CA PRO A 76 -4.95 -28.85 5.55
C PRO A 76 -5.11 -28.04 4.25
N ALA A 77 -6.28 -27.40 4.03
CA ALA A 77 -6.49 -26.56 2.85
C ALA A 77 -5.69 -25.25 2.93
N GLU A 78 -5.63 -24.64 4.10
CA GLU A 78 -4.80 -23.48 4.36
C GLU A 78 -3.31 -23.81 4.18
N ARG A 79 -2.86 -24.94 4.72
CA ARG A 79 -1.48 -25.43 4.56
C ARG A 79 -1.09 -25.59 3.08
N THR A 80 -1.91 -26.31 2.30
CA THR A 80 -1.67 -26.51 0.87
C THR A 80 -1.65 -25.17 0.11
N SER A 81 -2.54 -24.25 0.44
CA SER A 81 -2.57 -22.91 -0.14
C SER A 81 -1.29 -22.12 0.18
N ALA A 82 -0.79 -22.23 1.42
CA ALA A 82 0.43 -21.59 1.86
C ALA A 82 1.68 -22.15 1.16
N GLU A 83 1.80 -23.47 1.06
CA GLU A 83 2.89 -24.15 0.34
C GLU A 83 2.97 -23.67 -1.12
N ARG A 84 1.82 -23.63 -1.81
CA ARG A 84 1.74 -23.13 -3.18
C ARG A 84 2.15 -21.66 -3.28
N ALA A 85 1.66 -20.83 -2.35
CA ALA A 85 1.98 -19.41 -2.33
C ALA A 85 3.48 -19.17 -2.09
N LEU A 86 4.11 -19.89 -1.15
CA LEU A 86 5.55 -19.80 -0.90
C LEU A 86 6.38 -20.22 -2.10
N ALA A 87 5.97 -21.30 -2.78
CA ALA A 87 6.64 -21.75 -4.01
C ALA A 87 6.57 -20.68 -5.12
N TYR A 88 5.39 -20.08 -5.35
CA TYR A 88 5.24 -19.01 -6.34
C TYR A 88 6.03 -17.76 -5.97
N MET A 89 5.93 -17.33 -4.71
CA MET A 89 6.61 -16.15 -4.19
C MET A 89 8.12 -16.39 -3.99
N ASP A 90 8.61 -17.62 -4.15
CA ASP A 90 10.01 -18.00 -3.91
C ASP A 90 10.49 -17.49 -2.55
N LEU A 91 9.76 -17.86 -1.52
CA LEU A 91 10.03 -17.49 -0.14
C LEU A 91 10.18 -18.73 0.72
N GLN A 92 11.09 -18.65 1.68
CA GLN A 92 11.26 -19.68 2.69
C GLN A 92 10.55 -19.28 3.99
N ALA A 93 9.87 -20.23 4.62
CA ALA A 93 9.30 -20.04 5.96
C ALA A 93 10.38 -19.53 6.93
N GLY A 94 9.99 -18.64 7.85
CA GLY A 94 10.90 -18.03 8.81
C GLY A 94 11.73 -16.87 8.28
N THR A 95 11.70 -16.55 6.97
CA THR A 95 12.39 -15.39 6.42
C THR A 95 11.78 -14.09 7.00
N PRO A 96 12.56 -13.22 7.68
CA PRO A 96 12.05 -11.95 8.16
C PRO A 96 11.57 -11.08 6.98
N MET A 97 10.35 -10.51 7.09
CA MET A 97 9.77 -9.71 6.00
C MET A 97 10.70 -8.56 5.58
N LYS A 98 11.33 -7.88 6.52
CA LYS A 98 12.27 -6.76 6.28
C LYS A 98 13.56 -7.17 5.52
N LYS A 99 13.86 -8.45 5.38
CA LYS A 99 15.00 -8.94 4.58
C LYS A 99 14.64 -9.23 3.13
N ILE A 100 13.36 -9.17 2.77
CA ILE A 100 12.90 -9.43 1.41
C ILE A 100 13.28 -8.25 0.52
N LYS A 101 14.12 -8.51 -0.49
CA LYS A 101 14.52 -7.54 -1.51
C LYS A 101 13.38 -7.23 -2.46
N ILE A 102 13.29 -5.98 -2.91
CA ILE A 102 12.27 -5.48 -3.81
C ILE A 102 12.91 -4.87 -5.05
N ASP A 103 12.53 -5.37 -6.23
CA ASP A 103 13.02 -4.90 -7.51
C ASP A 103 12.21 -3.68 -8.00
N THR A 104 10.91 -3.67 -7.73
CA THR A 104 10.00 -2.62 -8.19
C THR A 104 9.06 -2.16 -7.07
N VAL A 105 8.93 -0.86 -6.89
CA VAL A 105 7.91 -0.26 -6.03
C VAL A 105 6.85 0.40 -6.89
N PHE A 106 5.59 0.02 -6.66
CA PHE A 106 4.43 0.62 -7.31
C PHE A 106 3.59 1.38 -6.29
N LEU A 107 3.53 2.68 -6.43
CA LEU A 107 2.77 3.56 -5.55
C LEU A 107 1.66 4.25 -6.32
N GLY A 108 0.43 4.09 -5.86
CA GLY A 108 -0.72 4.82 -6.38
C GLY A 108 -1.81 3.94 -6.96
N SER A 109 -2.29 4.31 -8.15
CA SER A 109 -3.51 3.90 -8.82
C SER A 109 -4.79 4.31 -8.05
N CYS A 110 -5.97 3.82 -8.44
CA CYS A 110 -7.26 4.30 -7.92
C CYS A 110 -7.46 4.07 -6.41
N THR A 111 -6.83 3.05 -5.83
CA THR A 111 -7.04 2.68 -4.42
C THR A 111 -6.19 3.52 -3.47
N ASN A 112 -4.90 3.64 -3.73
CA ASN A 112 -3.90 4.27 -2.86
C ASN A 112 -3.08 5.36 -3.60
N GLY A 113 -3.72 6.09 -4.52
CA GLY A 113 -3.15 7.21 -5.25
C GLY A 113 -3.95 8.48 -5.06
N ARG A 114 -4.64 8.65 -3.93
CA ARG A 114 -5.30 9.90 -3.55
C ARG A 114 -4.23 10.94 -3.24
N ILE A 115 -4.65 12.22 -3.19
CA ILE A 115 -3.71 13.29 -2.89
C ILE A 115 -3.06 13.13 -1.51
N GLU A 116 -3.80 12.61 -0.53
CA GLU A 116 -3.31 12.33 0.82
C GLU A 116 -2.24 11.24 0.82
N ASP A 117 -2.41 10.19 0.03
CA ASP A 117 -1.45 9.09 -0.11
C ASP A 117 -0.14 9.59 -0.73
N LEU A 118 -0.26 10.41 -1.79
CA LEU A 118 0.90 11.00 -2.47
C LEU A 118 1.65 11.99 -1.56
N ARG A 119 0.94 12.83 -0.81
CA ARG A 119 1.55 13.74 0.17
C ARG A 119 2.31 12.97 1.27
N ALA A 120 1.68 11.93 1.82
CA ALA A 120 2.29 11.11 2.88
C ALA A 120 3.56 10.40 2.37
N ALA A 121 3.51 9.79 1.18
CA ALA A 121 4.66 9.13 0.58
C ALA A 121 5.78 10.14 0.19
N ALA A 122 5.39 11.32 -0.35
CA ALA A 122 6.33 12.38 -0.69
C ALA A 122 7.07 12.91 0.55
N ALA A 123 6.39 13.01 1.70
CA ALA A 123 7.04 13.43 2.95
C ALA A 123 8.14 12.45 3.40
N ILE A 124 7.96 11.15 3.15
CA ILE A 124 8.97 10.11 3.47
C ILE A 124 10.16 10.18 2.50
N ILE A 125 9.90 10.34 1.19
CA ILE A 125 10.97 10.23 0.18
C ILE A 125 11.69 11.57 -0.09
N LYS A 126 11.17 12.68 0.42
CA LYS A 126 11.75 14.01 0.23
C LYS A 126 13.20 14.07 0.71
N GLY A 127 14.10 14.46 -0.18
CA GLY A 127 15.54 14.53 0.10
C GLY A 127 16.27 13.19 0.11
N GLN A 128 15.55 12.09 -0.11
CA GLN A 128 16.11 10.75 -0.22
C GLN A 128 16.26 10.33 -1.69
N LYS A 129 16.87 9.17 -1.92
CA LYS A 129 16.99 8.54 -3.23
C LYS A 129 16.40 7.14 -3.22
N VAL A 130 15.81 6.75 -4.32
CA VAL A 130 15.44 5.36 -4.58
C VAL A 130 16.71 4.51 -4.57
N ALA A 131 16.67 3.36 -3.90
CA ALA A 131 17.80 2.45 -3.77
C ALA A 131 18.30 1.99 -5.15
N GLN A 132 19.60 1.85 -5.29
CA GLN A 132 20.20 1.32 -6.51
C GLN A 132 19.66 -0.09 -6.80
N GLY A 133 19.23 -0.34 -8.03
CA GLY A 133 18.62 -1.60 -8.46
C GLY A 133 17.13 -1.71 -8.17
N THR A 134 16.51 -0.72 -7.50
CA THR A 134 15.07 -0.65 -7.30
C THR A 134 14.48 0.38 -8.28
N ARG A 135 13.41 -0.01 -8.97
CA ARG A 135 12.59 0.88 -9.81
C ARG A 135 11.40 1.38 -8.98
N MET A 136 11.07 2.65 -9.02
CA MET A 136 9.86 3.17 -8.39
C MET A 136 8.97 3.85 -9.40
N MET A 137 7.71 3.45 -9.47
CA MET A 137 6.67 4.08 -10.28
C MET A 137 5.61 4.71 -9.38
N VAL A 138 5.24 5.95 -9.68
CA VAL A 138 4.18 6.69 -8.97
C VAL A 138 3.07 7.03 -9.94
N VAL A 139 1.86 6.58 -9.63
CA VAL A 139 0.67 6.69 -10.49
C VAL A 139 -0.45 7.39 -9.73
N PRO A 140 -0.74 8.67 -10.00
CA PRO A 140 -1.88 9.36 -9.40
C PRO A 140 -3.21 8.66 -9.68
N GLY A 141 -4.12 8.69 -8.70
CA GLY A 141 -5.39 7.96 -8.77
C GLY A 141 -6.39 8.50 -9.81
N SER A 142 -6.23 9.74 -10.25
CA SER A 142 -7.03 10.36 -11.31
C SER A 142 -6.27 11.52 -11.95
N ALA A 143 -6.71 11.98 -13.12
CA ALA A 143 -6.15 13.17 -13.76
C ALA A 143 -6.24 14.41 -12.86
N ARG A 144 -7.32 14.56 -12.11
CA ARG A 144 -7.51 15.65 -11.16
C ARG A 144 -6.49 15.60 -10.01
N VAL A 145 -6.28 14.41 -9.42
CA VAL A 145 -5.27 14.22 -8.37
C VAL A 145 -3.88 14.50 -8.93
N ARG A 146 -3.60 14.09 -10.17
CA ARG A 146 -2.33 14.39 -10.84
C ARG A 146 -2.09 15.88 -10.94
N LEU A 147 -3.04 16.65 -11.49
CA LEU A 147 -2.93 18.10 -11.62
C LEU A 147 -2.73 18.79 -10.26
N GLN A 148 -3.44 18.33 -9.23
CA GLN A 148 -3.28 18.84 -7.88
C GLN A 148 -1.89 18.51 -7.33
N ALA A 149 -1.41 17.28 -7.46
CA ALA A 149 -0.08 16.87 -7.01
C ALA A 149 1.04 17.67 -7.70
N GLU A 150 0.91 17.91 -9.01
CA GLU A 150 1.84 18.72 -9.79
C GLU A 150 1.81 20.20 -9.35
N SER A 151 0.63 20.75 -9.04
CA SER A 151 0.51 22.12 -8.51
C SER A 151 1.15 22.28 -7.13
N GLU A 152 1.17 21.22 -6.34
CA GLU A 152 1.82 21.15 -5.02
C GLU A 152 3.31 20.80 -5.11
N GLY A 153 3.82 20.46 -6.30
CA GLY A 153 5.22 20.09 -6.54
C GLY A 153 5.59 18.69 -6.04
N LEU A 154 4.62 17.81 -5.80
CA LEU A 154 4.87 16.43 -5.34
C LEU A 154 5.58 15.60 -6.43
N ASP A 155 5.24 15.81 -7.70
CA ASP A 155 5.92 15.22 -8.85
C ASP A 155 7.43 15.48 -8.82
N LYS A 156 7.84 16.72 -8.53
CA LYS A 156 9.25 17.13 -8.43
C LYS A 156 9.98 16.41 -7.30
N ILE A 157 9.30 16.16 -6.17
CA ILE A 157 9.88 15.40 -5.05
C ILE A 157 10.16 13.96 -5.48
N PHE A 158 9.20 13.28 -6.12
CA PHE A 158 9.36 11.91 -6.59
C PHE A 158 10.42 11.80 -7.70
N LEU A 159 10.39 12.69 -8.69
CA LEU A 159 11.39 12.73 -9.76
C LEU A 159 12.79 13.00 -9.21
N ALA A 160 12.94 13.93 -8.27
CA ALA A 160 14.21 14.21 -7.61
C ALA A 160 14.75 13.00 -6.84
N ALA A 161 13.90 12.14 -6.31
CA ALA A 161 14.29 10.90 -5.68
C ALA A 161 14.71 9.81 -6.69
N GLY A 162 14.42 9.98 -7.97
CA GLY A 162 14.67 8.97 -9.02
C GLY A 162 13.48 8.07 -9.31
N ALA A 163 12.29 8.43 -8.84
CA ALA A 163 11.06 7.72 -9.20
C ALA A 163 10.53 8.18 -10.57
N GLU A 164 9.74 7.33 -11.20
CA GLU A 164 9.03 7.60 -12.44
C GLU A 164 7.63 8.15 -12.15
N TRP A 165 7.32 9.37 -12.63
CA TRP A 165 6.00 9.98 -12.52
C TRP A 165 5.17 9.61 -13.74
N ARG A 166 4.06 8.89 -13.51
CA ARG A 166 3.17 8.37 -14.57
C ARG A 166 1.92 9.21 -14.74
N SER A 167 1.26 9.01 -15.88
CA SER A 167 -0.12 9.47 -16.05
C SER A 167 -1.07 8.67 -15.17
N ALA A 168 -2.19 9.30 -14.76
CA ALA A 168 -3.24 8.62 -14.02
C ALA A 168 -3.80 7.44 -14.82
N GLY A 169 -3.99 6.30 -14.15
CA GLY A 169 -4.49 5.07 -14.76
C GLY A 169 -4.18 3.84 -13.93
N CYS A 170 -4.40 2.67 -14.49
CA CYS A 170 -4.12 1.40 -13.82
C CYS A 170 -2.63 1.03 -13.85
N SER A 171 -1.92 1.36 -14.95
CA SER A 171 -0.48 1.06 -15.07
C SER A 171 -0.17 -0.38 -14.64
N MET A 172 0.88 -0.59 -13.85
CA MET A 172 1.27 -1.91 -13.36
C MET A 172 0.22 -2.59 -12.45
N CYS A 173 -0.72 -1.85 -11.86
CA CYS A 173 -1.76 -2.46 -10.99
C CYS A 173 -2.51 -3.61 -11.67
N LEU A 174 -2.69 -3.55 -12.99
CA LEU A 174 -3.38 -4.56 -13.79
C LEU A 174 -2.47 -5.31 -14.76
N GLY A 175 -1.26 -4.81 -15.00
CA GLY A 175 -0.29 -5.44 -15.89
C GLY A 175 -0.76 -5.55 -17.37
N MET A 176 -1.64 -4.67 -17.82
CA MET A 176 -2.19 -4.69 -19.21
C MET A 176 -1.45 -3.77 -20.18
N ASN A 177 -0.46 -3.05 -19.70
CA ASN A 177 0.39 -2.16 -20.49
C ASN A 177 1.87 -2.58 -20.34
N PRO A 178 2.83 -1.87 -20.97
CA PRO A 178 4.25 -2.18 -20.82
C PRO A 178 4.80 -2.08 -19.40
N ASP A 179 4.07 -1.41 -18.47
CA ASP A 179 4.44 -1.37 -17.06
C ASP A 179 4.08 -2.70 -16.40
N GLN A 180 4.94 -3.68 -16.54
CA GLN A 180 4.79 -5.04 -16.01
C GLN A 180 6.05 -5.47 -15.29
N LEU A 181 5.90 -6.40 -14.34
CA LEU A 181 7.01 -7.15 -13.76
C LEU A 181 7.49 -8.20 -14.77
N ARG A 182 8.79 -8.39 -14.81
CA ARG A 182 9.39 -9.55 -15.49
C ARG A 182 9.21 -10.81 -14.65
N PRO A 183 9.27 -11.99 -15.25
CA PRO A 183 9.24 -13.23 -14.49
C PRO A 183 10.33 -13.26 -13.40
N GLY A 184 9.92 -13.55 -12.17
CA GLY A 184 10.80 -13.56 -11.02
C GLY A 184 11.00 -12.22 -10.31
N GLU A 185 10.70 -11.08 -10.96
CA GLU A 185 10.74 -9.77 -10.29
C GLU A 185 9.73 -9.66 -9.15
N ARG A 186 10.13 -8.96 -8.11
CA ARG A 186 9.36 -8.77 -6.89
C ARG A 186 8.98 -7.33 -6.68
N SER A 187 7.70 -7.07 -6.44
CA SER A 187 7.21 -5.72 -6.17
C SER A 187 6.66 -5.53 -4.77
N ALA A 188 6.88 -4.34 -4.21
CA ALA A 188 6.06 -3.77 -3.14
C ALA A 188 5.05 -2.83 -3.79
N SER A 189 3.76 -3.14 -3.66
CA SER A 189 2.70 -2.48 -4.41
C SER A 189 1.57 -2.01 -3.52
N THR A 190 1.10 -0.80 -3.75
CA THR A 190 -0.09 -0.24 -3.07
C THR A 190 -1.39 -0.61 -3.76
N SER A 191 -1.38 -1.55 -4.71
CA SER A 191 -2.60 -2.11 -5.30
C SER A 191 -3.39 -2.95 -4.28
N ASN A 192 -4.59 -3.39 -4.67
CA ASN A 192 -5.49 -4.13 -3.77
C ASN A 192 -5.60 -5.62 -4.08
N ARG A 193 -4.83 -6.12 -5.03
CA ARG A 193 -4.81 -7.52 -5.49
C ARG A 193 -3.39 -7.93 -5.84
N ASN A 194 -3.04 -9.16 -5.47
CA ASN A 194 -1.70 -9.73 -5.71
C ASN A 194 -1.72 -11.20 -6.14
N PHE A 195 -2.82 -11.65 -6.77
CA PHE A 195 -2.87 -13.01 -7.29
C PHE A 195 -1.77 -13.25 -8.34
N GLU A 196 -1.43 -14.50 -8.55
CA GLU A 196 -0.39 -14.93 -9.49
C GLU A 196 -0.54 -14.27 -10.87
N GLY A 197 0.50 -13.59 -11.34
CA GLY A 197 0.52 -12.91 -12.64
C GLY A 197 -0.20 -11.56 -12.72
N ARG A 198 -0.79 -11.06 -11.63
CA ARG A 198 -1.55 -9.79 -11.62
C ARG A 198 -0.78 -8.61 -12.19
N GLN A 199 0.50 -8.47 -11.86
CA GLN A 199 1.36 -7.37 -12.29
C GLN A 199 2.35 -7.77 -13.38
N GLY A 200 2.14 -8.92 -14.01
CA GLY A 200 3.00 -9.52 -15.04
C GLY A 200 3.19 -11.02 -14.79
N LYS A 201 3.29 -11.79 -15.87
CA LYS A 201 3.46 -13.26 -15.79
C LYS A 201 4.72 -13.63 -14.99
N GLY A 202 4.54 -14.38 -13.89
CA GLY A 202 5.63 -14.77 -13.00
C GLY A 202 6.14 -13.64 -12.08
N GLY A 203 5.49 -12.47 -12.08
CA GLY A 203 5.77 -11.38 -11.15
C GLY A 203 5.24 -11.70 -9.74
N ARG A 204 5.98 -11.28 -8.71
CA ARG A 204 5.73 -11.56 -7.30
C ARG A 204 5.37 -10.26 -6.58
N THR A 205 4.15 -10.15 -6.03
CA THR A 205 3.64 -8.88 -5.50
C THR A 205 3.35 -8.96 -4.02
N HIS A 206 3.99 -8.10 -3.24
CA HIS A 206 3.63 -7.80 -1.85
C HIS A 206 2.73 -6.58 -1.80
N LEU A 207 1.55 -6.68 -1.19
CA LEU A 207 0.69 -5.53 -0.93
C LEU A 207 1.21 -4.77 0.29
N VAL A 208 1.32 -3.46 0.14
CA VAL A 208 1.86 -2.56 1.16
C VAL A 208 1.09 -1.24 1.21
N SER A 209 1.22 -0.50 2.30
CA SER A 209 0.70 0.87 2.39
C SER A 209 1.59 1.87 1.62
N PRO A 210 1.09 3.08 1.26
CA PRO A 210 1.89 4.12 0.61
C PRO A 210 3.16 4.49 1.39
N LEU A 211 3.09 4.54 2.72
CA LEU A 211 4.24 4.84 3.58
C LEU A 211 5.30 3.73 3.53
N VAL A 212 4.86 2.47 3.59
CA VAL A 212 5.76 1.30 3.45
C VAL A 212 6.37 1.25 2.05
N ALA A 213 5.59 1.56 1.00
CA ALA A 213 6.10 1.63 -0.35
C ALA A 213 7.23 2.67 -0.49
N ALA A 214 7.04 3.89 0.04
CA ALA A 214 8.05 4.94 0.00
C ALA A 214 9.32 4.55 0.77
N ALA A 215 9.18 4.01 1.99
CA ALA A 215 10.32 3.54 2.78
C ALA A 215 11.06 2.37 2.10
N THR A 216 10.32 1.44 1.52
CA THR A 216 10.86 0.30 0.76
C THR A 216 11.65 0.78 -0.47
N ALA A 217 11.16 1.80 -1.18
CA ALA A 217 11.88 2.37 -2.32
C ALA A 217 13.25 2.93 -1.94
N ILE A 218 13.36 3.55 -0.75
CA ILE A 218 14.63 4.11 -0.25
C ILE A 218 15.60 2.99 0.15
N ARG A 219 15.12 1.88 0.75
CA ARG A 219 15.98 0.80 1.29
C ARG A 219 16.23 -0.34 0.31
N GLY A 220 15.37 -0.55 -0.68
CA GLY A 220 15.42 -1.70 -1.57
C GLY A 220 14.95 -3.03 -0.93
N THR A 221 14.48 -2.99 0.33
CA THR A 221 13.88 -4.12 1.05
C THR A 221 12.60 -3.65 1.72
N LEU A 222 11.65 -4.54 2.02
CA LEU A 222 10.43 -4.20 2.73
C LEU A 222 10.76 -3.44 4.02
N SER A 223 10.26 -2.22 4.17
CA SER A 223 10.63 -1.32 5.26
C SER A 223 9.50 -0.36 5.62
N SER A 224 9.41 -0.01 6.89
CA SER A 224 8.55 1.06 7.40
C SER A 224 9.30 2.40 7.48
N PRO A 225 8.61 3.54 7.63
CA PRO A 225 9.25 4.82 7.88
C PRO A 225 10.13 4.81 9.15
N ALA A 226 9.77 4.06 10.19
CA ALA A 226 10.55 3.94 11.42
C ALA A 226 11.94 3.32 11.16
N ASP A 227 12.04 2.41 10.20
CA ASP A 227 13.31 1.76 9.84
C ASP A 227 14.31 2.72 9.18
N LEU A 228 13.84 3.84 8.64
CA LEU A 228 14.71 4.89 8.07
C LEU A 228 15.38 5.73 9.16
N LEU A 229 14.68 5.95 10.28
CA LEU A 229 15.19 6.73 11.40
C LEU A 229 16.32 5.99 12.15
N SER A 230 16.14 4.69 12.38
CA SER A 230 17.14 3.86 13.05
C SER A 230 18.46 3.74 12.27
N SER A 231 18.45 3.93 10.95
CA SER A 231 19.65 3.91 10.12
C SER A 231 20.47 5.21 10.22
N ALA A 232 19.83 6.32 10.59
CA ALA A 232 20.50 7.62 10.73
C ALA A 232 21.27 7.76 12.06
N GLU A 233 20.89 6.98 13.09
CA GLU A 233 21.55 7.00 14.40
C GLU A 233 22.81 6.10 14.47
N GLY A 234 22.95 5.16 13.54
CA GLY A 234 24.10 4.24 13.46
C GLY A 234 25.33 4.77 12.69
N VAL A 235 25.29 6.00 12.20
CA VAL A 235 26.37 6.65 11.41
C VAL A 235 26.95 7.87 12.14
N ARG A 236 26.92 7.88 13.47
CA ARG A 236 27.62 8.89 14.27
C ARG A 236 28.77 8.26 15.04
#